data_66bb8fe1bf9900c835a79c4253fa09f4
#
_entry.id   66bb8fe1bf9900c835a79c4253fa09f4
#
_cell.length_a   1.000
_cell.length_b   1.000
_cell.length_c   1.000
_cell.angle_alpha   90.00
_cell.angle_beta   90.00
_cell.angle_gamma   90.00
#
_symmetry.space_group_name_H-M   'P 1'
#
loop_
_entity.id
_entity.type
_entity.pdbx_description
1 polymer ?
#
loop_
_entity_poly.entity_id
_entity_poly.type
_entity_poly.pdbx_seq_one_letter_code
_entity_poly.pdbx_strand_id
1 'polypeptide(L)'
;MLKILEDLKLTSFFRNLENELSDVKKFKPRYIEISTFMPSNDEEMDKYEELQVDETIILKSIPDRYNELARGDYNKCMLLAIDTSSFRIGETEKSIVAAYRASVAVFDGEKYDIARLGPFIVNITEENKGYIYNYLRRLLDLPEVNERKVPKIYKMVDRVRNFIERYLQVATAGYFRNGMILWDGSLTGDTVDTPRKVLEDALEKAYNAENAVFGVSKTSRLRTLDGRRLIDLLSDVYKPAFIKVHELIKEELAKRILGEVYAVKFEPHGFTFRVDVYPRCGFNSAEELNRLYSLCPMFNGYPDPLRQSHINCYFTGNEVLALQAYVVQKYGLEVLPSFDPRKFILYPF
;
A
#
# COMPACT_ATOMS: atom_id res chain seq x y z
N MET A 1 -4.97 16.88 -12.46
CA MET A 1 -5.04 15.78 -11.48
C MET A 1 -5.94 16.09 -10.28
N LEU A 2 -5.80 17.20 -9.58
CA LEU A 2 -6.62 17.56 -8.41
C LEU A 2 -8.14 17.44 -8.65
N LYS A 3 -8.64 17.87 -9.81
CA LYS A 3 -10.08 17.81 -10.13
C LYS A 3 -10.67 16.38 -10.13
N ILE A 4 -9.91 15.37 -10.57
CA ILE A 4 -10.37 13.96 -10.59
C ILE A 4 -10.42 13.39 -9.17
N LEU A 5 -9.46 13.78 -8.33
CA LEU A 5 -9.42 13.32 -6.94
C LEU A 5 -10.50 13.99 -6.08
N GLU A 6 -10.92 15.22 -6.42
CA GLU A 6 -12.02 15.92 -5.76
C GLU A 6 -13.39 15.28 -6.07
N ASP A 7 -13.58 14.75 -7.27
CA ASP A 7 -14.81 14.10 -7.72
C ASP A 7 -14.93 12.62 -7.28
N LEU A 8 -13.94 12.08 -6.57
CA LEU A 8 -13.97 10.70 -6.11
C LEU A 8 -15.10 10.48 -5.11
N LYS A 9 -15.93 9.46 -5.36
CA LYS A 9 -17.00 8.98 -4.45
C LYS A 9 -16.45 8.70 -3.04
N LEU A 10 -15.17 8.38 -2.94
CA LEU A 10 -14.45 8.15 -1.69
C LEU A 10 -14.45 9.39 -0.79
N THR A 11 -14.16 10.58 -1.35
CA THR A 11 -14.10 11.83 -0.57
C THR A 11 -15.46 12.19 0.03
N SER A 12 -16.54 12.06 -0.75
CA SER A 12 -17.90 12.31 -0.28
C SER A 12 -18.32 11.30 0.79
N PHE A 13 -17.94 10.04 0.65
CA PHE A 13 -18.19 9.00 1.64
C PHE A 13 -17.53 9.31 2.99
N PHE A 14 -16.24 9.63 3.00
CA PHE A 14 -15.55 9.93 4.26
C PHE A 14 -16.02 11.22 4.90
N ARG A 15 -16.39 12.25 4.13
CA ARG A 15 -17.03 13.46 4.67
C ARG A 15 -18.38 13.14 5.33
N ASN A 16 -19.16 12.24 4.74
CA ASN A 16 -20.42 11.80 5.34
C ASN A 16 -20.17 11.03 6.64
N LEU A 17 -19.20 10.13 6.67
CA LEU A 17 -18.80 9.42 7.89
C LEU A 17 -18.30 10.37 8.99
N GLU A 18 -17.54 11.42 8.63
CA GLU A 18 -17.14 12.45 9.61
C GLU A 18 -18.35 13.22 10.18
N ASN A 19 -19.36 13.46 9.36
CA ASN A 19 -20.61 14.08 9.82
C ASN A 19 -21.40 13.14 10.73
N GLU A 20 -21.41 11.84 10.43
CA GLU A 20 -22.00 10.82 11.31
C GLU A 20 -21.22 10.66 12.63
N LEU A 21 -19.93 11.00 12.67
CA LEU A 21 -19.18 11.10 13.92
C LEU A 21 -19.76 12.11 14.90
N SER A 22 -20.49 13.12 14.43
CA SER A 22 -21.25 14.02 15.32
C SER A 22 -22.32 13.27 16.12
N ASP A 23 -22.77 12.12 15.65
CA ASP A 23 -23.67 11.19 16.34
C ASP A 23 -22.95 10.31 17.40
N VAL A 24 -21.63 10.42 17.59
CA VAL A 24 -20.91 9.85 18.74
C VAL A 24 -21.54 10.33 20.07
N LYS A 25 -22.20 11.49 20.07
CA LYS A 25 -23.05 11.90 21.19
C LYS A 25 -24.15 10.90 21.54
N LYS A 26 -24.59 10.03 20.62
CA LYS A 26 -25.56 8.94 20.90
C LYS A 26 -24.92 7.78 21.67
N PHE A 27 -23.65 7.50 21.43
CA PHE A 27 -22.93 6.39 22.08
C PHE A 27 -22.26 6.79 23.41
N LYS A 28 -22.13 8.09 23.70
CA LYS A 28 -21.54 8.67 24.91
C LYS A 28 -20.34 7.89 25.48
N PRO A 29 -19.29 7.57 24.68
CA PRO A 29 -18.04 7.17 25.31
C PRO A 29 -17.57 8.38 26.12
N ARG A 30 -17.30 8.16 27.38
CA ARG A 30 -16.73 9.21 28.23
C ARG A 30 -15.23 9.23 28.14
N TYR A 31 -14.66 8.08 27.87
CA TYR A 31 -13.24 7.83 27.94
C TYR A 31 -12.68 7.36 26.59
N ILE A 32 -11.46 7.77 26.29
CA ILE A 32 -10.67 7.27 25.17
C ILE A 32 -9.27 6.92 25.65
N GLU A 33 -8.80 5.73 25.32
CA GLU A 33 -7.41 5.36 25.44
C GLU A 33 -6.68 5.82 24.16
N ILE A 34 -5.77 6.78 24.30
CA ILE A 34 -5.00 7.31 23.18
C ILE A 34 -3.89 6.32 22.84
N SER A 35 -3.81 5.95 21.56
CA SER A 35 -2.74 5.12 21.06
C SER A 35 -1.40 5.83 21.22
N THR A 36 -0.43 5.16 21.85
CA THR A 36 0.93 5.66 21.88
C THR A 36 1.49 5.64 20.46
N PHE A 37 1.96 6.80 19.98
CA PHE A 37 2.66 6.86 18.71
C PHE A 37 4.01 6.13 18.88
N MET A 38 4.03 4.89 18.52
CA MET A 38 5.27 4.23 18.12
C MET A 38 5.26 4.27 16.59
N PRO A 39 6.31 4.81 15.93
CA PRO A 39 6.52 4.53 14.52
C PRO A 39 6.69 3.01 14.45
N SER A 40 5.59 2.33 14.16
CA SER A 40 5.57 0.87 14.18
C SER A 40 6.33 0.38 12.96
N ASN A 41 7.35 -0.42 13.19
CA ASN A 41 7.78 -1.41 12.21
C ASN A 41 6.64 -2.41 11.88
N ASP A 42 5.48 -2.25 12.49
CA ASP A 42 4.30 -3.11 12.38
C ASP A 42 3.60 -2.99 11.02
N GLU A 43 3.82 -1.90 10.26
CA GLU A 43 3.32 -1.82 8.87
C GLU A 43 3.87 -2.95 7.97
N GLU A 44 5.05 -3.48 8.30
CA GLU A 44 5.60 -4.63 7.58
C GLU A 44 5.02 -5.96 8.09
N MET A 45 4.72 -6.08 9.38
CA MET A 45 4.18 -7.33 9.93
C MET A 45 2.73 -7.59 9.51
N ASP A 46 1.87 -6.56 9.48
CA ASP A 46 0.46 -6.73 9.11
C ASP A 46 0.27 -7.07 7.62
N LYS A 47 1.14 -6.59 6.74
CA LYS A 47 1.17 -7.03 5.33
C LYS A 47 1.49 -8.54 5.19
N TYR A 48 2.04 -9.16 6.22
CA TYR A 48 2.40 -10.58 6.22
C TYR A 48 1.30 -11.52 6.71
N GLU A 49 0.35 -11.08 7.52
CA GLU A 49 -0.77 -11.92 7.97
C GLU A 49 -1.74 -12.31 6.86
N GLU A 50 -1.73 -11.57 5.74
CA GLU A 50 -2.68 -11.79 4.65
C GLU A 50 -2.34 -12.96 3.73
N LEU A 51 -1.11 -13.36 3.69
CA LEU A 51 -0.69 -14.56 3.01
C LEU A 51 -0.66 -15.74 4.00
N GLN A 52 -1.81 -16.23 4.41
CA GLN A 52 -1.94 -17.60 4.95
C GLN A 52 -1.71 -18.63 3.82
N VAL A 53 -0.60 -18.51 3.13
CA VAL A 53 -0.09 -19.59 2.30
C VAL A 53 1.10 -20.16 3.06
N ASP A 54 1.00 -21.43 3.38
CA ASP A 54 2.01 -22.19 4.07
C ASP A 54 3.43 -21.74 3.72
N GLU A 55 4.11 -21.32 4.77
CA GLU A 55 5.53 -21.37 5.05
C GLU A 55 6.46 -21.57 3.87
N THR A 56 7.35 -20.58 3.65
CA THR A 56 8.47 -20.65 2.73
C THR A 56 8.09 -20.97 1.27
N ILE A 57 7.65 -19.94 0.56
CA ILE A 57 7.57 -20.01 -0.89
C ILE A 57 9.00 -20.14 -1.42
N ILE A 58 9.34 -21.36 -1.82
CA ILE A 58 10.69 -21.70 -2.25
C ILE A 58 10.75 -21.57 -3.77
N LEU A 59 11.69 -20.76 -4.24
CA LEU A 59 12.06 -20.74 -5.64
C LEU A 59 12.80 -22.02 -6.01
N LYS A 60 12.57 -22.54 -7.22
CA LYS A 60 13.43 -23.57 -7.83
C LYS A 60 14.86 -23.02 -7.93
N SER A 61 15.81 -23.80 -8.43
CA SER A 61 17.20 -23.35 -8.60
C SER A 61 17.29 -22.01 -9.33
N ILE A 62 18.13 -21.10 -8.81
CA ILE A 62 18.31 -19.78 -9.39
C ILE A 62 19.37 -19.86 -10.50
N PRO A 63 19.19 -19.11 -11.60
CA PRO A 63 20.23 -18.95 -12.60
C PRO A 63 21.47 -18.29 -12.01
N ASP A 64 22.66 -18.83 -12.30
CA ASP A 64 23.95 -18.21 -11.92
C ASP A 64 24.22 -16.88 -12.65
N ARG A 65 23.33 -16.47 -13.54
CA ARG A 65 23.49 -15.29 -14.39
C ARG A 65 22.41 -14.26 -14.09
N TYR A 66 22.84 -13.02 -13.93
CA TYR A 66 21.98 -11.84 -13.91
C TYR A 66 22.07 -11.09 -15.23
N ASN A 67 21.08 -10.25 -15.52
CA ASN A 67 21.11 -9.30 -16.63
C ASN A 67 21.41 -7.90 -16.09
N GLU A 68 22.25 -7.13 -16.81
CA GLU A 68 22.49 -5.74 -16.46
C GLU A 68 21.32 -4.87 -16.91
N LEU A 69 20.92 -3.90 -16.07
CA LEU A 69 20.00 -2.85 -16.48
C LEU A 69 20.73 -1.88 -17.41
N ALA A 70 20.15 -1.63 -18.56
CA ALA A 70 20.71 -0.72 -19.57
C ALA A 70 19.88 0.58 -19.62
N ARG A 71 20.57 1.72 -19.62
CA ARG A 71 19.94 3.00 -19.95
C ARG A 71 19.77 3.10 -21.46
N GLY A 72 18.55 3.45 -21.89
CA GLY A 72 18.18 3.68 -23.28
C GLY A 72 17.70 5.10 -23.52
N ASP A 73 17.60 5.46 -24.79
CA ASP A 73 16.98 6.71 -25.20
C ASP A 73 15.46 6.49 -25.33
N TYR A 74 14.76 6.84 -24.26
CA TYR A 74 13.30 6.72 -24.17
C TYR A 74 12.64 8.10 -24.12
N ASN A 75 11.54 8.25 -24.81
CA ASN A 75 10.73 9.47 -24.68
C ASN A 75 10.26 9.66 -23.24
N LYS A 76 10.32 10.90 -22.75
CA LYS A 76 9.78 11.26 -21.44
C LYS A 76 8.33 10.80 -21.32
N CYS A 77 7.97 10.28 -20.18
CA CYS A 77 6.60 9.85 -19.88
C CYS A 77 6.24 10.20 -18.43
N MET A 78 4.96 10.15 -18.13
CA MET A 78 4.48 10.32 -16.75
C MET A 78 4.72 9.05 -15.94
N LEU A 79 5.15 9.25 -14.67
CA LEU A 79 5.21 8.21 -13.66
C LEU A 79 4.23 8.56 -12.55
N LEU A 80 3.37 7.63 -12.19
CA LEU A 80 2.39 7.78 -11.13
C LEU A 80 2.67 6.79 -10.01
N ALA A 81 2.65 7.26 -8.77
CA ALA A 81 2.72 6.41 -7.59
C ALA A 81 1.61 6.76 -6.60
N ILE A 82 1.14 5.75 -5.86
CA ILE A 82 0.08 5.87 -4.87
C ILE A 82 0.56 5.23 -3.58
N ASP A 83 0.22 5.86 -2.48
CA ASP A 83 0.37 5.27 -1.16
C ASP A 83 -0.72 5.76 -0.21
N THR A 84 -1.02 4.96 0.82
CA THR A 84 -2.00 5.26 1.85
C THR A 84 -1.44 4.98 3.22
N SER A 85 -1.76 5.85 4.15
CA SER A 85 -1.39 5.71 5.56
C SER A 85 -2.60 5.78 6.46
N SER A 86 -2.54 5.09 7.58
CA SER A 86 -3.54 5.15 8.64
C SER A 86 -2.87 5.10 10.00
N PHE A 87 -3.54 5.64 11.01
CA PHE A 87 -3.16 5.38 12.40
C PHE A 87 -4.39 5.37 13.30
N ARG A 88 -4.31 4.61 14.38
CA ARG A 88 -5.33 4.62 15.43
C ARG A 88 -5.13 5.87 16.29
N ILE A 89 -6.13 6.76 16.32
CA ILE A 89 -6.14 7.93 17.19
C ILE A 89 -6.32 7.47 18.62
N GLY A 90 -7.25 6.54 18.84
CA GLY A 90 -7.51 5.95 20.14
C GLY A 90 -8.67 4.95 20.08
N GLU A 91 -8.89 4.29 21.21
CA GLU A 91 -9.91 3.27 21.39
C GLU A 91 -10.86 3.66 22.54
N THR A 92 -12.13 3.36 22.37
CA THR A 92 -13.14 3.45 23.41
C THR A 92 -13.64 2.03 23.74
N GLU A 93 -14.53 1.88 24.71
CA GLU A 93 -15.11 0.56 25.03
C GLU A 93 -15.76 -0.16 23.82
N LYS A 94 -16.21 0.60 22.82
CA LYS A 94 -17.04 0.06 21.71
C LYS A 94 -16.56 0.47 20.33
N SER A 95 -15.49 1.24 20.23
CA SER A 95 -15.06 1.78 18.95
C SER A 95 -13.56 2.00 18.86
N ILE A 96 -13.07 2.03 17.61
CA ILE A 96 -11.73 2.48 17.25
C ILE A 96 -11.87 3.75 16.43
N VAL A 97 -11.23 4.82 16.87
CA VAL A 97 -11.12 6.06 16.09
C VAL A 97 -9.80 6.04 15.34
N ALA A 98 -9.87 6.13 14.02
CA ALA A 98 -8.70 6.09 13.16
C ALA A 98 -8.67 7.24 12.16
N ALA A 99 -7.47 7.64 11.73
CA ALA A 99 -7.26 8.59 10.65
C ALA A 99 -6.66 7.89 9.43
N TYR A 100 -7.07 8.37 8.25
CA TYR A 100 -6.61 7.86 6.96
C TYR A 100 -6.16 9.01 6.07
N ARG A 101 -5.06 8.82 5.38
CA ARG A 101 -4.57 9.74 4.35
C ARG A 101 -4.06 8.94 3.16
N ALA A 102 -4.37 9.43 1.96
CA ALA A 102 -3.79 8.91 0.74
C ALA A 102 -3.02 10.00 0.01
N SER A 103 -2.05 9.59 -0.78
CA SER A 103 -1.29 10.46 -1.65
C SER A 103 -1.12 9.85 -3.04
N VAL A 104 -1.22 10.69 -4.04
CA VAL A 104 -0.90 10.36 -5.43
C VAL A 104 0.20 11.33 -5.89
N ALA A 105 1.34 10.79 -6.24
CA ALA A 105 2.48 11.53 -6.77
C ALA A 105 2.61 11.25 -8.28
N VAL A 106 2.66 12.29 -9.08
CA VAL A 106 2.91 12.21 -10.53
C VAL A 106 4.18 12.96 -10.85
N PHE A 107 5.11 12.29 -11.51
CA PHE A 107 6.34 12.87 -12.05
C PHE A 107 6.23 12.97 -13.56
N ASP A 108 6.43 14.17 -14.12
CA ASP A 108 6.30 14.45 -15.56
C ASP A 108 7.64 14.38 -16.33
N GLY A 109 8.70 13.94 -15.66
CA GLY A 109 10.07 13.93 -16.18
C GLY A 109 10.91 15.11 -15.71
N GLU A 110 10.31 16.09 -15.02
CA GLU A 110 10.99 17.31 -14.52
C GLU A 110 10.58 17.64 -13.09
N LYS A 111 9.30 17.59 -12.78
CA LYS A 111 8.73 17.98 -11.48
C LYS A 111 7.67 17.01 -11.01
N TYR A 112 7.38 17.10 -9.73
CA TYR A 112 6.27 16.38 -9.09
C TYR A 112 5.01 17.26 -9.01
N ASP A 113 3.88 16.64 -9.31
CA ASP A 113 2.55 17.09 -8.92
C ASP A 113 1.99 16.10 -7.90
N ILE A 114 1.70 16.58 -6.67
CA ILE A 114 1.32 15.73 -5.55
C ILE A 114 -0.06 16.13 -5.06
N ALA A 115 -0.97 15.17 -5.04
CA ALA A 115 -2.27 15.33 -4.46
C ALA A 115 -2.41 14.51 -3.17
N ARG A 116 -2.97 15.14 -2.12
CA ARG A 116 -3.26 14.50 -0.83
C ARG A 116 -4.76 14.42 -0.62
N LEU A 117 -5.24 13.30 -0.13
CA LEU A 117 -6.62 13.05 0.25
C LEU A 117 -6.69 12.78 1.75
N GLY A 118 -7.51 13.49 2.48
CA GLY A 118 -7.60 13.42 3.95
C GLY A 118 -6.75 14.48 4.66
N PRO A 119 -6.54 14.39 5.99
CA PRO A 119 -6.91 13.23 6.81
C PRO A 119 -8.42 13.04 6.94
N PHE A 120 -8.89 11.82 6.81
CA PHE A 120 -10.27 11.43 7.11
C PHE A 120 -10.30 10.75 8.48
N ILE A 121 -11.13 11.26 9.40
CA ILE A 121 -11.28 10.67 10.73
C ILE A 121 -12.53 9.80 10.73
N VAL A 122 -12.38 8.53 11.09
CA VAL A 122 -13.45 7.55 11.08
C VAL A 122 -13.58 6.91 12.45
N ASN A 123 -14.79 6.88 12.98
CA ASN A 123 -15.14 6.11 14.16
C ASN A 123 -15.73 4.78 13.73
N ILE A 124 -15.02 3.69 13.97
CA ILE A 124 -15.41 2.34 13.61
C ILE A 124 -15.99 1.66 14.85
N THR A 125 -17.24 1.21 14.76
CA THR A 125 -17.95 0.49 15.82
C THR A 125 -18.36 -0.90 15.33
N GLU A 126 -18.78 -1.79 16.24
CA GLU A 126 -19.36 -3.06 15.85
C GLU A 126 -20.62 -2.90 15.00
N GLU A 127 -21.41 -1.83 15.23
CA GLU A 127 -22.64 -1.56 14.50
C GLU A 127 -22.39 -1.04 13.07
N ASN A 128 -21.37 -0.18 12.87
CA ASN A 128 -21.15 0.46 11.57
C ASN A 128 -20.08 -0.22 10.69
N LYS A 129 -19.26 -1.11 11.24
CA LYS A 129 -18.16 -1.75 10.49
C LYS A 129 -18.64 -2.48 9.22
N GLY A 130 -19.81 -3.12 9.30
CA GLY A 130 -20.42 -3.82 8.16
C GLY A 130 -20.80 -2.86 7.04
N TYR A 131 -21.37 -1.71 7.37
CA TYR A 131 -21.72 -0.67 6.42
C TYR A 131 -20.45 -0.10 5.76
N ILE A 132 -19.42 0.27 6.55
CA ILE A 132 -18.16 0.80 6.03
C ILE A 132 -17.50 -0.20 5.08
N TYR A 133 -17.38 -1.46 5.51
CA TYR A 133 -16.73 -2.50 4.72
C TYR A 133 -17.45 -2.76 3.40
N ASN A 134 -18.78 -2.90 3.43
CA ASN A 134 -19.56 -3.16 2.22
C ASN A 134 -19.63 -1.94 1.29
N TYR A 135 -19.60 -0.73 1.83
CA TYR A 135 -19.50 0.45 0.98
C TYR A 135 -18.17 0.49 0.19
N LEU A 136 -17.05 0.24 0.85
CA LEU A 136 -15.74 0.17 0.19
C LEU A 136 -15.68 -0.95 -0.85
N ARG A 137 -16.30 -2.10 -0.57
CA ARG A 137 -16.44 -3.19 -1.55
C ARG A 137 -17.22 -2.76 -2.78
N ARG A 138 -18.34 -2.04 -2.61
CA ARG A 138 -19.13 -1.51 -3.74
C ARG A 138 -18.33 -0.52 -4.59
N LEU A 139 -17.47 0.29 -4.00
CA LEU A 139 -16.59 1.19 -4.76
C LEU A 139 -15.63 0.45 -5.70
N LEU A 140 -15.35 -0.81 -5.40
CA LEU A 140 -14.50 -1.71 -6.19
C LEU A 140 -15.30 -2.73 -7.01
N ASP A 141 -16.62 -2.51 -7.21
CA ASP A 141 -17.52 -3.42 -7.90
C ASP A 141 -17.49 -4.87 -7.35
N LEU A 142 -17.23 -5.00 -6.04
CA LEU A 142 -17.24 -6.27 -5.33
C LEU A 142 -18.61 -6.52 -4.69
N PRO A 143 -19.07 -7.78 -4.64
CA PRO A 143 -20.33 -8.12 -3.98
C PRO A 143 -20.26 -7.85 -2.47
N GLU A 144 -21.37 -7.42 -1.90
CA GLU A 144 -21.50 -7.28 -0.46
C GLU A 144 -21.34 -8.62 0.25
N VAL A 145 -20.88 -8.57 1.49
CA VAL A 145 -20.75 -9.74 2.35
C VAL A 145 -21.68 -9.63 3.57
N ASN A 146 -22.09 -10.77 4.08
CA ASN A 146 -22.84 -10.81 5.33
C ASN A 146 -21.94 -10.48 6.54
N GLU A 147 -22.55 -10.16 7.68
CA GLU A 147 -21.83 -9.75 8.88
C GLU A 147 -20.77 -10.74 9.36
N ARG A 148 -20.98 -12.06 9.15
CA ARG A 148 -20.01 -13.09 9.54
C ARG A 148 -18.70 -13.01 8.76
N LYS A 149 -18.71 -12.42 7.57
CA LYS A 149 -17.54 -12.24 6.70
C LYS A 149 -16.91 -10.85 6.82
N VAL A 150 -17.54 -9.94 7.58
CA VAL A 150 -16.96 -8.63 7.89
C VAL A 150 -15.79 -8.84 8.86
N PRO A 151 -14.64 -8.19 8.65
CA PRO A 151 -13.50 -8.29 9.54
C PRO A 151 -13.86 -7.91 10.99
N LYS A 152 -13.11 -8.43 11.93
CA LYS A 152 -13.18 -7.99 13.32
C LYS A 152 -12.74 -6.53 13.42
N ILE A 153 -13.30 -5.78 14.37
CA ILE A 153 -13.10 -4.33 14.49
C ILE A 153 -11.63 -3.93 14.52
N TYR A 154 -10.78 -4.67 15.20
CA TYR A 154 -9.35 -4.36 15.30
C TYR A 154 -8.57 -4.50 13.95
N LYS A 155 -9.12 -5.27 12.98
CA LYS A 155 -8.58 -5.38 11.62
C LYS A 155 -9.16 -4.34 10.66
N MET A 156 -10.21 -3.63 11.06
CA MET A 156 -10.90 -2.71 10.15
C MET A 156 -10.05 -1.50 9.76
N VAL A 157 -9.14 -1.05 10.61
CA VAL A 157 -8.28 0.10 10.30
C VAL A 157 -7.44 -0.22 9.05
N ASP A 158 -6.79 -1.36 9.04
CA ASP A 158 -5.95 -1.79 7.91
C ASP A 158 -6.79 -2.14 6.67
N ARG A 159 -7.95 -2.78 6.87
CA ARG A 159 -8.87 -3.08 5.76
C ARG A 159 -9.34 -1.82 5.04
N VAL A 160 -9.74 -0.79 5.78
CA VAL A 160 -10.15 0.50 5.21
C VAL A 160 -8.99 1.13 4.42
N ARG A 161 -7.78 1.18 5.01
CA ARG A 161 -6.58 1.68 4.34
C ARG A 161 -6.33 0.97 3.01
N ASN A 162 -6.29 -0.36 3.04
CA ASN A 162 -6.00 -1.18 1.87
C ASN A 162 -7.06 -1.00 0.77
N PHE A 163 -8.35 -0.89 1.14
CA PHE A 163 -9.41 -0.63 0.15
C PHE A 163 -9.33 0.78 -0.44
N ILE A 164 -8.94 1.79 0.33
CA ILE A 164 -8.67 3.15 -0.18
C ILE A 164 -7.57 3.09 -1.25
N GLU A 165 -6.48 2.39 -0.96
CA GLU A 165 -5.36 2.23 -1.88
C GLU A 165 -5.81 1.54 -3.18
N ARG A 166 -6.51 0.41 -3.08
CA ARG A 166 -7.02 -0.32 -4.25
C ARG A 166 -7.98 0.52 -5.08
N TYR A 167 -8.87 1.27 -4.43
CA TYR A 167 -9.76 2.18 -5.13
C TYR A 167 -8.99 3.24 -5.93
N LEU A 168 -7.98 3.84 -5.36
CA LEU A 168 -7.14 4.82 -6.05
C LEU A 168 -6.35 4.19 -7.19
N GLN A 169 -5.82 2.98 -7.03
CA GLN A 169 -5.14 2.24 -8.09
C GLN A 169 -6.06 2.02 -9.29
N VAL A 170 -7.30 1.53 -9.04
CA VAL A 170 -8.31 1.34 -10.10
C VAL A 170 -8.72 2.66 -10.75
N ALA A 171 -8.92 3.71 -9.96
CA ALA A 171 -9.37 5.03 -10.44
C ALA A 171 -8.31 5.75 -11.29
N THR A 172 -7.03 5.53 -11.00
CA THR A 172 -5.93 6.26 -11.64
C THR A 172 -5.22 5.46 -12.73
N ALA A 173 -5.48 4.16 -12.85
CA ALA A 173 -4.77 3.26 -13.78
C ALA A 173 -4.83 3.72 -15.25
N GLY A 174 -5.93 4.35 -15.67
CA GLY A 174 -6.12 4.90 -17.00
C GLY A 174 -6.02 6.42 -17.09
N TYR A 175 -5.47 7.08 -16.05
CA TYR A 175 -5.46 8.55 -15.97
C TYR A 175 -4.63 9.23 -17.08
N PHE A 176 -3.53 8.63 -17.49
CA PHE A 176 -2.69 9.08 -18.59
C PHE A 176 -2.40 7.89 -19.53
N ARG A 177 -1.75 8.16 -20.64
CA ARG A 177 -1.38 7.15 -21.63
C ARG A 177 0.11 7.06 -21.80
N ASN A 178 0.59 5.86 -22.15
CA ASN A 178 1.99 5.57 -22.47
C ASN A 178 2.98 5.94 -21.35
N GLY A 179 2.54 5.77 -20.10
CA GLY A 179 3.33 6.07 -18.90
C GLY A 179 3.72 4.83 -18.11
N MET A 180 4.10 5.10 -16.85
CA MET A 180 4.46 4.07 -15.88
C MET A 180 3.73 4.30 -14.56
N ILE A 181 3.16 3.25 -14.01
CA ILE A 181 2.43 3.25 -12.73
C ILE A 181 3.21 2.40 -11.75
N LEU A 182 3.47 2.96 -10.58
CA LEU A 182 4.26 2.33 -9.52
C LEU A 182 3.35 2.10 -8.32
N TRP A 183 3.23 0.86 -7.87
CA TRP A 183 2.50 0.47 -6.66
C TRP A 183 3.46 -0.08 -5.60
N ASP A 184 3.29 0.32 -4.35
CA ASP A 184 4.02 -0.30 -3.24
C ASP A 184 3.41 -1.69 -2.97
N GLY A 185 4.25 -2.71 -3.03
CA GLY A 185 3.85 -4.10 -2.89
C GLY A 185 3.84 -4.90 -4.20
N SER A 186 3.34 -6.13 -4.13
CA SER A 186 3.33 -7.08 -5.25
C SER A 186 2.04 -7.02 -6.07
N LEU A 187 2.11 -7.49 -7.33
CA LEU A 187 0.92 -7.71 -8.17
C LEU A 187 0.28 -9.08 -7.91
N THR A 188 0.14 -9.45 -6.63
CA THR A 188 -0.44 -10.72 -6.20
C THR A 188 -1.91 -10.54 -5.84
N GLY A 189 -2.79 -11.22 -6.57
CA GLY A 189 -4.22 -11.28 -6.32
C GLY A 189 -4.62 -12.40 -5.36
N ASP A 190 -5.94 -12.59 -5.19
CA ASP A 190 -6.55 -13.63 -4.35
C ASP A 190 -6.23 -13.51 -2.86
N THR A 191 -5.99 -12.30 -2.39
CA THR A 191 -5.95 -11.98 -0.96
C THR A 191 -7.25 -11.29 -0.55
N VAL A 192 -7.51 -11.23 0.76
CA VAL A 192 -8.71 -10.56 1.30
C VAL A 192 -8.73 -9.07 0.92
N ASP A 193 -7.56 -8.43 0.89
CA ASP A 193 -7.42 -6.99 0.60
C ASP A 193 -7.11 -6.71 -0.86
N THR A 194 -6.73 -7.73 -1.62
CA THR A 194 -6.51 -7.62 -3.06
C THR A 194 -7.26 -8.75 -3.77
N PRO A 195 -8.59 -8.67 -3.87
CA PRO A 195 -9.34 -9.62 -4.68
C PRO A 195 -8.81 -9.60 -6.12
N ARG A 196 -8.65 -10.76 -6.72
CA ARG A 196 -8.08 -10.90 -8.07
C ARG A 196 -8.75 -9.98 -9.09
N LYS A 197 -10.09 -9.95 -9.08
CA LYS A 197 -10.85 -9.09 -9.98
C LYS A 197 -10.46 -7.61 -9.91
N VAL A 198 -10.26 -7.07 -8.71
CA VAL A 198 -9.88 -5.66 -8.54
C VAL A 198 -8.51 -5.38 -9.14
N LEU A 199 -7.57 -6.30 -8.97
CA LEU A 199 -6.25 -6.17 -9.55
C LEU A 199 -6.30 -6.30 -11.08
N GLU A 200 -7.06 -7.28 -11.61
CA GLU A 200 -7.29 -7.45 -13.05
C GLU A 200 -7.92 -6.20 -13.67
N ASP A 201 -8.97 -5.65 -13.07
CA ASP A 201 -9.67 -4.44 -13.55
C ASP A 201 -8.70 -3.23 -13.59
N ALA A 202 -7.82 -3.09 -12.60
CA ALA A 202 -6.83 -2.01 -12.59
C ALA A 202 -5.75 -2.21 -13.67
N LEU A 203 -5.24 -3.44 -13.82
CA LEU A 203 -4.23 -3.77 -14.82
C LEU A 203 -4.79 -3.66 -16.25
N GLU A 204 -6.04 -4.09 -16.49
CA GLU A 204 -6.71 -3.94 -17.77
C GLU A 204 -6.89 -2.46 -18.16
N LYS A 205 -7.30 -1.60 -17.22
CA LYS A 205 -7.37 -0.15 -17.45
C LYS A 205 -6.00 0.45 -17.79
N ALA A 206 -4.94 0.04 -17.08
CA ALA A 206 -3.59 0.47 -17.37
C ALA A 206 -3.15 0.00 -18.77
N TYR A 207 -3.40 -1.27 -19.10
CA TYR A 207 -3.07 -1.85 -20.41
C TYR A 207 -3.77 -1.13 -21.57
N ASN A 208 -5.07 -0.86 -21.43
CA ASN A 208 -5.88 -0.13 -22.43
C ASN A 208 -5.41 1.33 -22.61
N ALA A 209 -4.75 1.88 -21.59
CA ALA A 209 -4.11 3.19 -21.65
C ALA A 209 -2.61 3.12 -22.04
N GLU A 210 -2.12 1.94 -22.45
CA GLU A 210 -0.71 1.72 -22.81
C GLU A 210 0.25 2.07 -21.67
N ASN A 211 -0.15 1.89 -20.42
CA ASN A 211 0.68 2.10 -19.25
C ASN A 211 1.31 0.78 -18.79
N ALA A 212 2.59 0.81 -18.44
CA ALA A 212 3.23 -0.28 -17.71
C ALA A 212 2.94 -0.14 -16.21
N VAL A 213 2.75 -1.26 -15.50
CA VAL A 213 2.54 -1.28 -14.06
C VAL A 213 3.68 -2.04 -13.38
N PHE A 214 4.22 -1.46 -12.33
CA PHE A 214 5.29 -2.03 -11.52
C PHE A 214 4.85 -2.15 -10.08
N GLY A 215 4.79 -3.38 -9.56
CA GLY A 215 4.64 -3.62 -8.13
C GLY A 215 6.03 -3.73 -7.49
N VAL A 216 6.40 -2.77 -6.64
CA VAL A 216 7.74 -2.72 -6.03
C VAL A 216 7.63 -3.08 -4.55
N SER A 217 8.19 -4.21 -4.16
CA SER A 217 8.16 -4.69 -2.77
C SER A 217 9.54 -4.58 -2.13
N LYS A 218 9.61 -3.90 -1.00
CA LYS A 218 10.81 -3.74 -0.16
C LYS A 218 11.20 -5.05 0.52
N THR A 219 10.23 -5.92 0.74
CA THR A 219 10.39 -7.23 1.36
C THR A 219 9.75 -8.31 0.51
N SER A 220 10.19 -9.55 0.65
CA SER A 220 9.61 -10.69 -0.06
C SER A 220 9.76 -11.95 0.78
N ARG A 221 8.70 -12.76 0.83
CA ARG A 221 8.75 -14.11 1.42
C ARG A 221 9.34 -15.16 0.48
N LEU A 222 9.58 -14.82 -0.79
CA LEU A 222 10.21 -15.72 -1.74
C LEU A 222 11.63 -16.03 -1.28
N ARG A 223 11.92 -17.32 -1.17
CA ARG A 223 13.23 -17.83 -0.79
C ARG A 223 13.70 -18.87 -1.79
N THR A 224 14.98 -18.99 -1.90
CA THR A 224 15.65 -20.04 -2.66
C THR A 224 15.62 -21.37 -1.91
N LEU A 225 15.99 -22.46 -2.59
CA LEU A 225 16.08 -23.78 -1.98
C LEU A 225 17.13 -23.86 -0.84
N ASP A 226 18.15 -23.02 -0.90
CA ASP A 226 19.17 -22.87 0.15
C ASP A 226 18.78 -21.85 1.24
N GLY A 227 17.56 -21.29 1.19
CA GLY A 227 16.99 -20.42 2.21
C GLY A 227 17.30 -18.92 2.04
N ARG A 228 18.08 -18.48 1.06
CA ARG A 228 18.32 -17.06 0.79
C ARG A 228 17.03 -16.36 0.39
N ARG A 229 16.82 -15.13 0.85
CA ARG A 229 15.67 -14.31 0.45
C ARG A 229 15.88 -13.79 -0.98
N LEU A 230 14.79 -13.62 -1.72
CA LEU A 230 14.82 -13.05 -3.07
C LEU A 230 15.57 -11.70 -3.10
N ILE A 231 15.35 -10.86 -2.10
CA ILE A 231 16.00 -9.55 -2.00
C ILE A 231 17.50 -9.61 -1.71
N ASP A 232 18.05 -10.78 -1.38
CA ASP A 232 19.50 -10.97 -1.16
C ASP A 232 20.21 -11.51 -2.42
N LEU A 233 19.49 -11.83 -3.50
CA LEU A 233 20.04 -12.47 -4.69
C LEU A 233 21.07 -11.63 -5.45
N LEU A 234 20.99 -10.32 -5.34
CA LEU A 234 21.88 -9.37 -5.99
C LEU A 234 22.78 -8.61 -4.99
N SER A 235 22.93 -9.12 -3.76
CA SER A 235 23.75 -8.46 -2.72
C SER A 235 25.20 -8.24 -3.18
N ASP A 236 25.79 -9.23 -3.82
CA ASP A 236 27.20 -9.22 -4.26
C ASP A 236 27.39 -8.63 -5.67
N VAL A 237 26.31 -8.13 -6.27
CA VAL A 237 26.37 -7.49 -7.61
C VAL A 237 26.52 -5.98 -7.44
N TYR A 238 27.65 -5.44 -7.89
CA TYR A 238 28.00 -4.02 -7.80
C TYR A 238 27.62 -3.22 -9.06
N LYS A 239 26.56 -3.64 -9.73
CA LYS A 239 26.00 -2.99 -10.90
C LYS A 239 24.47 -2.97 -10.82
N PRO A 240 23.80 -2.03 -11.50
CA PRO A 240 22.36 -2.14 -11.73
C PRO A 240 22.06 -3.41 -12.53
N ALA A 241 21.21 -4.27 -11.96
CA ALA A 241 20.98 -5.61 -12.50
C ALA A 241 19.62 -6.16 -12.13
N PHE A 242 19.19 -7.18 -12.85
CA PHE A 242 17.98 -7.93 -12.53
C PHE A 242 18.11 -9.42 -12.82
N ILE A 243 17.31 -10.20 -12.11
CA ILE A 243 17.11 -11.63 -12.36
C ILE A 243 15.61 -11.88 -12.53
N LYS A 244 15.20 -12.49 -13.64
CA LYS A 244 13.82 -12.97 -13.81
C LYS A 244 13.64 -14.23 -12.97
N VAL A 245 12.70 -14.18 -12.02
CA VAL A 245 12.44 -15.30 -11.12
C VAL A 245 11.03 -15.88 -11.27
N HIS A 246 10.18 -15.28 -12.10
CA HIS A 246 8.78 -15.69 -12.25
C HIS A 246 8.62 -17.19 -12.57
N GLU A 247 9.43 -17.70 -13.50
CA GLU A 247 9.39 -19.11 -13.94
C GLU A 247 9.92 -20.10 -12.88
N LEU A 248 10.62 -19.57 -11.87
CA LEU A 248 11.17 -20.35 -10.77
C LEU A 248 10.20 -20.49 -9.60
N ILE A 249 9.12 -19.70 -9.59
CA ILE A 249 8.09 -19.71 -8.55
C ILE A 249 7.22 -20.95 -8.71
N LYS A 250 6.75 -21.51 -7.61
CA LYS A 250 5.79 -22.61 -7.63
C LYS A 250 4.52 -22.20 -8.39
N GLU A 251 4.00 -23.10 -9.21
CA GLU A 251 2.87 -22.83 -10.13
C GLU A 251 1.64 -22.28 -9.43
N GLU A 252 1.29 -22.80 -8.25
CA GLU A 252 0.12 -22.35 -7.49
C GLU A 252 0.23 -20.88 -7.06
N LEU A 253 1.44 -20.42 -6.71
CA LEU A 253 1.65 -19.02 -6.40
C LEU A 253 1.78 -18.18 -7.68
N ALA A 254 2.50 -18.69 -8.69
CA ALA A 254 2.67 -17.97 -9.95
C ALA A 254 1.30 -17.63 -10.58
N LYS A 255 0.32 -18.51 -10.49
CA LYS A 255 -1.06 -18.27 -10.94
C LYS A 255 -1.77 -17.09 -10.25
N ARG A 256 -1.33 -16.72 -9.04
CA ARG A 256 -1.91 -15.58 -8.28
C ARG A 256 -1.24 -14.26 -8.60
N ILE A 257 -0.06 -14.30 -9.22
CA ILE A 257 0.72 -13.10 -9.57
C ILE A 257 0.35 -12.71 -11.00
N LEU A 258 -0.11 -11.47 -11.19
CA LEU A 258 -0.57 -10.98 -12.50
C LEU A 258 0.53 -10.24 -13.30
N GLY A 259 1.75 -10.21 -12.77
CA GLY A 259 2.93 -9.67 -13.46
C GLY A 259 4.08 -10.66 -13.49
N GLU A 260 5.12 -10.36 -14.25
CA GLU A 260 6.37 -11.12 -14.21
C GLU A 260 7.25 -10.65 -13.05
N VAL A 261 7.74 -11.59 -12.24
CA VAL A 261 8.50 -11.30 -11.01
C VAL A 261 9.99 -11.26 -11.29
N TYR A 262 10.62 -10.20 -10.80
CA TYR A 262 12.05 -9.97 -10.88
C TYR A 262 12.65 -9.65 -9.50
N ALA A 263 13.90 -10.05 -9.28
CA ALA A 263 14.78 -9.43 -8.29
C ALA A 263 15.54 -8.31 -9.03
N VAL A 264 15.44 -7.07 -8.56
CA VAL A 264 16.00 -5.90 -9.25
C VAL A 264 16.83 -5.06 -8.30
N LYS A 265 18.00 -4.65 -8.73
CA LYS A 265 18.89 -3.71 -8.07
C LYS A 265 19.15 -2.53 -9.01
N PHE A 266 18.61 -1.36 -8.67
CA PHE A 266 18.69 -0.17 -9.53
C PHE A 266 19.98 0.64 -9.37
N GLU A 267 20.70 0.49 -8.27
CA GLU A 267 21.96 1.19 -7.99
C GLU A 267 23.04 0.23 -7.50
N PRO A 268 24.34 0.48 -7.78
CA PRO A 268 25.44 -0.43 -7.43
C PRO A 268 25.51 -0.78 -5.93
N HIS A 269 25.27 0.21 -5.08
CA HIS A 269 25.26 0.06 -3.63
C HIS A 269 23.84 0.13 -3.01
N GLY A 270 22.81 0.10 -3.85
CA GLY A 270 21.42 0.13 -3.45
C GLY A 270 20.90 -1.23 -2.95
N PHE A 271 19.66 -1.22 -2.49
CA PHE A 271 18.96 -2.44 -2.10
C PHE A 271 18.44 -3.20 -3.32
N THR A 272 18.25 -4.50 -3.14
CA THR A 272 17.51 -5.32 -4.12
C THR A 272 16.04 -5.34 -3.74
N PHE A 273 15.17 -5.19 -4.72
CA PHE A 273 13.72 -5.22 -4.55
C PHE A 273 13.11 -6.40 -5.30
N ARG A 274 11.97 -6.89 -4.84
CA ARG A 274 11.08 -7.64 -5.71
C ARG A 274 10.31 -6.63 -6.56
N VAL A 275 10.35 -6.81 -7.88
CA VAL A 275 9.58 -6.00 -8.84
C VAL A 275 8.73 -6.92 -9.69
N ASP A 276 7.42 -6.77 -9.57
CA ASP A 276 6.44 -7.46 -10.41
C ASP A 276 6.07 -6.51 -11.56
N VAL A 277 6.28 -6.93 -12.79
CA VAL A 277 6.10 -6.10 -13.98
C VAL A 277 4.92 -6.58 -14.80
N TYR A 278 3.96 -5.70 -15.03
CA TYR A 278 2.89 -5.87 -16.01
C TYR A 278 3.17 -4.92 -17.17
N PRO A 279 3.70 -5.43 -18.31
CA PRO A 279 4.16 -4.58 -19.38
C PRO A 279 2.99 -3.97 -20.17
N ARG A 280 3.21 -2.83 -20.81
CA ARG A 280 2.27 -2.29 -21.80
C ARG A 280 2.21 -3.17 -23.06
N CYS A 281 1.18 -2.94 -23.85
CA CYS A 281 0.94 -3.70 -25.08
C CYS A 281 2.14 -3.65 -26.03
N GLY A 282 2.58 -4.80 -26.51
CA GLY A 282 3.66 -4.92 -27.49
C GLY A 282 5.09 -4.85 -26.93
N PHE A 283 5.26 -4.74 -25.61
CA PHE A 283 6.56 -4.69 -24.96
C PHE A 283 6.74 -5.88 -24.01
N ASN A 284 7.99 -6.26 -23.75
CA ASN A 284 8.30 -7.25 -22.74
C ASN A 284 8.72 -6.59 -21.42
N SER A 285 8.63 -7.34 -20.33
CA SER A 285 8.89 -6.81 -18.99
C SER A 285 10.34 -6.36 -18.77
N ALA A 286 11.31 -6.97 -19.44
CA ALA A 286 12.71 -6.55 -19.32
C ALA A 286 12.96 -5.19 -20.00
N GLU A 287 12.31 -4.95 -21.14
CA GLU A 287 12.33 -3.63 -21.80
C GLU A 287 11.71 -2.55 -20.90
N GLU A 288 10.56 -2.87 -20.24
CA GLU A 288 9.92 -1.94 -19.32
C GLU A 288 10.77 -1.69 -18.06
N LEU A 289 11.54 -2.68 -17.57
CA LEU A 289 12.51 -2.46 -16.49
C LEU A 289 13.63 -1.50 -16.91
N ASN A 290 14.17 -1.64 -18.11
CA ASN A 290 15.18 -0.72 -18.66
C ASN A 290 14.60 0.69 -18.85
N ARG A 291 13.34 0.79 -19.29
CA ARG A 291 12.63 2.07 -19.41
C ARG A 291 12.42 2.72 -18.05
N LEU A 292 11.99 1.96 -17.04
CA LEU A 292 11.87 2.44 -15.67
C LEU A 292 13.21 2.92 -15.13
N TYR A 293 14.27 2.13 -15.30
CA TYR A 293 15.63 2.49 -14.88
C TYR A 293 16.15 3.77 -15.56
N SER A 294 15.75 4.01 -16.81
CA SER A 294 16.18 5.18 -17.59
C SER A 294 15.45 6.48 -17.20
N LEU A 295 14.15 6.40 -16.93
CA LEU A 295 13.28 7.56 -16.79
C LEU A 295 12.86 7.86 -15.35
N CYS A 296 12.90 6.87 -14.44
CA CYS A 296 12.48 7.05 -13.06
C CYS A 296 13.64 7.62 -12.22
N PRO A 297 13.45 8.74 -11.52
CA PRO A 297 14.40 9.17 -10.52
C PRO A 297 14.45 8.14 -9.38
N MET A 298 15.66 7.84 -8.89
CA MET A 298 15.90 6.88 -7.82
C MET A 298 16.47 7.60 -6.60
N PHE A 299 16.08 7.13 -5.42
CA PHE A 299 16.66 7.54 -4.15
C PHE A 299 17.21 6.30 -3.42
N ASN A 300 18.52 6.17 -3.33
CA ASN A 300 19.19 4.96 -2.83
C ASN A 300 18.70 3.67 -3.51
N GLY A 301 18.45 3.73 -4.82
CA GLY A 301 17.95 2.62 -5.62
C GLY A 301 16.45 2.34 -5.46
N TYR A 302 15.71 3.13 -4.69
CA TYR A 302 14.25 3.03 -4.60
C TYR A 302 13.57 4.06 -5.51
N PRO A 303 12.51 3.70 -6.25
CA PRO A 303 11.81 4.65 -7.12
C PRO A 303 11.29 5.86 -6.35
N ASP A 304 11.79 7.07 -6.68
CA ASP A 304 11.44 8.28 -5.93
C ASP A 304 9.95 8.65 -6.01
N PRO A 305 9.18 8.39 -7.09
CA PRO A 305 7.74 8.63 -7.07
C PRO A 305 7.01 7.87 -5.94
N LEU A 306 7.39 6.61 -5.66
CA LEU A 306 6.86 5.84 -4.51
C LEU A 306 7.24 6.48 -3.18
N ARG A 307 8.49 6.92 -3.06
CA ARG A 307 8.95 7.64 -1.87
C ARG A 307 8.19 8.95 -1.67
N GLN A 308 7.93 9.70 -2.74
CA GLN A 308 7.17 10.95 -2.68
C GLN A 308 5.72 10.70 -2.26
N SER A 309 5.05 9.68 -2.80
CA SER A 309 3.70 9.33 -2.35
C SER A 309 3.69 8.93 -0.87
N HIS A 310 4.66 8.12 -0.43
CA HIS A 310 4.78 7.69 0.97
C HIS A 310 4.97 8.86 1.92
N ILE A 311 5.95 9.74 1.69
CA ILE A 311 6.21 10.91 2.55
C ILE A 311 4.97 11.82 2.65
N ASN A 312 4.19 11.92 1.58
CA ASN A 312 3.04 12.80 1.51
C ASN A 312 1.75 12.19 2.11
N CYS A 313 1.65 10.88 2.30
CA CYS A 313 0.54 10.28 3.04
C CYS A 313 0.88 10.01 4.52
N TYR A 314 2.17 9.93 4.88
CA TYR A 314 2.61 9.63 6.23
C TYR A 314 2.15 10.69 7.24
N PHE A 315 1.79 10.25 8.46
CA PHE A 315 1.44 11.13 9.57
C PHE A 315 2.66 11.40 10.44
N THR A 316 3.06 12.66 10.56
CA THR A 316 4.13 13.05 11.46
C THR A 316 3.68 13.00 12.92
N GLY A 317 4.61 12.87 13.87
CA GLY A 317 4.27 12.85 15.31
C GLY A 317 3.46 14.08 15.76
N ASN A 318 3.77 15.27 15.21
CA ASN A 318 3.01 16.50 15.52
C ASN A 318 1.57 16.43 14.98
N GLU A 319 1.37 15.87 13.77
CA GLU A 319 0.03 15.70 13.21
C GLU A 319 -0.78 14.68 14.02
N VAL A 320 -0.14 13.60 14.46
CA VAL A 320 -0.78 12.59 15.33
C VAL A 320 -1.28 13.24 16.61
N LEU A 321 -0.42 14.00 17.32
CA LEU A 321 -0.80 14.71 18.53
C LEU A 321 -1.94 15.73 18.29
N ALA A 322 -1.86 16.47 17.17
CA ALA A 322 -2.90 17.44 16.82
C ALA A 322 -4.24 16.75 16.53
N LEU A 323 -4.27 15.63 15.85
CA LEU A 323 -5.49 14.87 15.57
C LEU A 323 -6.06 14.21 16.82
N GLN A 324 -5.21 13.73 17.71
CA GLN A 324 -5.63 13.21 19.02
C GLN A 324 -6.29 14.32 19.85
N ALA A 325 -5.64 15.47 19.97
CA ALA A 325 -6.19 16.63 20.68
C ALA A 325 -7.52 17.11 20.07
N TYR A 326 -7.61 17.16 18.75
CA TYR A 326 -8.84 17.52 18.04
C TYR A 326 -10.00 16.58 18.37
N VAL A 327 -9.77 15.25 18.32
CA VAL A 327 -10.80 14.26 18.62
C VAL A 327 -11.26 14.37 20.09
N VAL A 328 -10.31 14.47 21.02
CA VAL A 328 -10.62 14.63 22.46
C VAL A 328 -11.48 15.88 22.71
N GLN A 329 -11.07 17.01 22.14
CA GLN A 329 -11.79 18.29 22.34
C GLN A 329 -13.16 18.28 21.64
N LYS A 330 -13.21 17.85 20.36
CA LYS A 330 -14.43 17.88 19.56
C LYS A 330 -15.55 17.01 20.15
N TYR A 331 -15.19 15.87 20.72
CA TYR A 331 -16.16 14.90 21.26
C TYR A 331 -16.28 14.95 22.79
N GLY A 332 -15.50 15.81 23.46
CA GLY A 332 -15.54 15.99 24.91
C GLY A 332 -15.15 14.72 25.66
N LEU A 333 -14.11 14.03 25.17
CA LEU A 333 -13.65 12.77 25.74
C LEU A 333 -12.65 13.02 26.87
N GLU A 334 -12.68 12.17 27.90
CA GLU A 334 -11.64 12.13 28.92
C GLU A 334 -10.56 11.11 28.52
N VAL A 335 -9.31 11.54 28.49
CA VAL A 335 -8.19 10.67 28.13
C VAL A 335 -7.86 9.76 29.31
N LEU A 336 -7.94 8.46 29.07
CA LEU A 336 -7.40 7.48 30.01
C LEU A 336 -5.87 7.43 29.86
N PRO A 337 -5.13 7.49 30.98
CA PRO A 337 -3.70 7.24 30.92
C PRO A 337 -3.46 5.80 30.44
N SER A 338 -2.66 5.64 29.40
CA SER A 338 -2.20 4.32 28.97
C SER A 338 -1.27 3.74 30.05
N PHE A 339 -1.83 2.92 30.92
CA PHE A 339 -1.06 2.20 31.93
C PHE A 339 -0.74 0.79 31.38
N ASP A 340 0.50 0.57 31.00
CA ASP A 340 0.97 -0.78 30.70
C ASP A 340 1.57 -1.41 31.96
N PRO A 341 0.80 -2.29 32.66
CA PRO A 341 1.30 -2.95 33.87
C PRO A 341 2.59 -3.72 33.65
N ARG A 342 2.79 -4.24 32.44
CA ARG A 342 4.00 -5.01 32.07
C ARG A 342 5.23 -4.13 32.08
N LYS A 343 5.14 -2.91 31.50
CA LYS A 343 6.24 -1.95 31.53
C LYS A 343 6.58 -1.54 32.96
N PHE A 344 5.55 -1.34 33.78
CA PHE A 344 5.73 -0.94 35.17
C PHE A 344 6.30 -2.07 36.05
N ILE A 345 5.87 -3.33 35.81
CA ILE A 345 6.29 -4.48 36.63
C ILE A 345 7.60 -5.08 36.15
N LEU A 346 7.83 -5.14 34.83
CA LEU A 346 8.95 -5.85 34.24
C LEU A 346 10.16 -4.96 33.90
N TYR A 347 9.99 -3.64 33.89
CA TYR A 347 11.10 -2.68 33.67
C TYR A 347 11.22 -1.76 34.88
N PRO A 348 11.86 -2.20 35.94
CA PRO A 348 12.01 -1.41 37.17
C PRO A 348 12.99 -0.24 37.04
N PHE A 349 13.66 -0.08 35.88
CA PHE A 349 14.68 0.99 35.69
C PHE A 349 14.61 1.61 34.28
#